data_3c53902906c08bb2d8e4c99659e94321
#
_entry.id   3c53902906c08bb2d8e4c99659e94321
#
_cell.length_a   1.000
_cell.length_b   1.000
_cell.length_c   1.000
_cell.angle_alpha   90.00
_cell.angle_beta   90.00
_cell.angle_gamma   90.00
#
_symmetry.space_group_name_H-M   'P 1'
#
loop_
_entity.id
_entity.type
_entity.pdbx_description
1 polymer ?
#
loop_
_entity_poly.entity_id
_entity_poly.type
_entity_poly.pdbx_seq_one_letter_code
_entity_poly.pdbx_strand_id
1 'polypeptide(L)'
;MFLNRIKFVVVFILVAGCMFVVLSQRRSHVSTSSYTPAIPRVWDDAEMAGLQLPLVDSSASPKQISSDYYYRIPVRTIYKNYPVYAPGKEPAGYLEWLKEQAPESAFDADALKTEADWIRAGELVFDSPTSYDNIAQVADVRNPEWYAKLNVPATKDGTLPWFRYVIREKGKVELGTIACAMCHTRVMPDGAVVKGAQGNFPFEQAAALTANRFKVEQLVGFERSFFAAPWIKPDPLHDIQQMSLEKLAEMHAAIPAGVMARHGTNPLFPPQVPDLIGIKDRKYLDHTGLQLHRSIADMMRYAALNQGADNLASYGGFVPATRDFRTLPDPSKLLRNSDEQLYALSLYLYSLKPPANPNEFDRLAARGRKVFEHEGCAGCHTPPLYTNNKLVAVDGFAVPEEHRHLYDILWSSVSTDPRLALQTRRGTGYYKVPSLRGVWYRGPFEHNGSVATLDDWFDARRLEDDYVPTGFKGAGVTARAVKGHRFGLDLSVSDRRALISFLKSL
;
A
#
# COMPACT_ATOMS: atom_id res chain seq x y z
N MET A 1 73.90 5.51 29.46
CA MET A 1 73.03 5.28 28.28
C MET A 1 72.04 4.11 28.48
N PHE A 2 72.01 3.48 29.66
CA PHE A 2 71.14 2.33 29.95
C PHE A 2 69.89 2.70 30.83
N LEU A 3 69.91 3.82 31.55
CA LEU A 3 68.80 4.20 32.44
C LEU A 3 67.61 4.88 31.72
N ASN A 4 67.80 5.44 30.52
CA ASN A 4 66.71 6.12 29.79
C ASN A 4 65.81 5.18 28.98
N ARG A 5 66.24 3.93 28.71
CA ARG A 5 65.40 2.96 27.99
C ARG A 5 64.39 2.25 28.89
N ILE A 6 64.66 2.14 30.17
CA ILE A 6 63.75 1.49 31.14
C ILE A 6 62.55 2.40 31.46
N LYS A 7 62.74 3.72 31.49
CA LYS A 7 61.62 4.67 31.74
C LYS A 7 60.60 4.74 30.61
N PHE A 8 61.05 4.52 29.36
CA PHE A 8 60.13 4.50 28.21
C PHE A 8 59.28 3.23 28.11
N VAL A 9 59.82 2.08 28.52
CA VAL A 9 59.10 0.80 28.49
C VAL A 9 58.03 0.74 29.58
N VAL A 10 58.31 1.27 30.78
CA VAL A 10 57.34 1.30 31.89
C VAL A 10 56.20 2.28 31.61
N VAL A 11 56.46 3.41 30.96
CA VAL A 11 55.36 4.36 30.55
C VAL A 11 54.49 3.78 29.45
N PHE A 12 55.07 3.01 28.50
CA PHE A 12 54.28 2.38 27.44
C PHE A 12 53.40 1.23 27.96
N ILE A 13 53.87 0.47 28.94
CA ILE A 13 53.09 -0.62 29.57
C ILE A 13 51.96 -0.05 30.42
N LEU A 14 52.18 1.07 31.11
CA LEU A 14 51.11 1.73 31.88
C LEU A 14 50.05 2.41 31.02
N VAL A 15 50.42 3.01 29.89
CA VAL A 15 49.50 3.61 28.95
C VAL A 15 48.71 2.52 28.19
N ALA A 16 49.32 1.40 27.79
CA ALA A 16 48.65 0.26 27.19
C ALA A 16 47.72 -0.46 28.17
N GLY A 17 48.11 -0.58 29.46
CA GLY A 17 47.28 -1.13 30.53
C GLY A 17 46.04 -0.25 30.84
N CYS A 18 46.19 1.06 30.90
CA CYS A 18 45.10 1.99 31.05
C CYS A 18 44.16 2.04 29.83
N MET A 19 44.67 1.88 28.58
CA MET A 19 43.86 1.81 27.39
C MET A 19 43.05 0.49 27.33
N PHE A 20 43.61 -0.63 27.79
CA PHE A 20 42.90 -1.90 27.84
C PHE A 20 41.81 -1.92 28.91
N VAL A 21 42.01 -1.25 30.06
CA VAL A 21 40.98 -1.11 31.12
C VAL A 21 39.90 -0.15 30.71
N VAL A 22 40.18 0.93 29.97
CA VAL A 22 39.18 1.87 29.45
C VAL A 22 38.40 1.27 28.28
N LEU A 23 39.01 0.39 27.48
CA LEU A 23 38.32 -0.32 26.39
C LEU A 23 37.50 -1.53 26.88
N SER A 24 37.83 -2.11 28.03
CA SER A 24 37.03 -3.20 28.63
C SER A 24 35.83 -2.69 29.44
N GLN A 25 35.79 -1.43 29.84
CA GLN A 25 34.65 -0.84 30.60
C GLN A 25 33.60 -0.19 29.69
N ARG A 26 33.77 -0.14 28.39
CA ARG A 26 32.71 0.27 27.44
C ARG A 26 31.99 -0.91 26.76
N ARG A 27 31.87 -2.04 27.41
CA ARG A 27 30.74 -2.91 27.20
C ARG A 27 29.59 -2.27 27.99
N SER A 28 28.94 -1.27 27.39
CA SER A 28 27.62 -0.85 27.80
C SER A 28 26.80 -2.12 27.94
N HIS A 29 26.42 -2.47 29.17
CA HIS A 29 25.26 -3.29 29.41
C HIS A 29 24.12 -2.57 28.73
N VAL A 30 23.82 -2.92 27.49
CA VAL A 30 22.50 -2.70 26.93
C VAL A 30 21.60 -3.51 27.85
N SER A 31 20.99 -2.84 28.78
CA SER A 31 19.90 -3.41 29.56
C SER A 31 18.89 -3.88 28.53
N THR A 32 18.86 -5.17 28.28
CA THR A 32 17.78 -5.82 27.55
C THR A 32 16.57 -5.84 28.49
N SER A 33 15.98 -4.65 28.73
CA SER A 33 14.64 -4.63 29.28
C SER A 33 13.77 -5.38 28.27
N SER A 34 13.15 -6.48 28.69
CA SER A 34 12.23 -7.23 27.84
C SER A 34 11.13 -6.27 27.40
N TYR A 35 10.99 -6.08 26.10
CA TYR A 35 9.92 -5.28 25.53
C TYR A 35 8.64 -6.11 25.54
N THR A 36 7.72 -5.76 26.44
CA THR A 36 6.39 -6.38 26.52
C THR A 36 5.37 -5.30 26.16
N PRO A 37 4.89 -5.26 24.90
CA PRO A 37 3.97 -4.23 24.49
C PRO A 37 2.57 -4.45 25.10
N ALA A 38 1.90 -3.36 25.45
CA ALA A 38 0.46 -3.37 25.71
C ALA A 38 -0.26 -3.38 24.38
N ILE A 39 -0.63 -4.57 23.88
CA ILE A 39 -1.28 -4.73 22.58
C ILE A 39 -2.77 -4.37 22.72
N PRO A 40 -3.25 -3.35 21.98
CA PRO A 40 -4.67 -3.02 21.97
C PRO A 40 -5.51 -4.15 21.38
N ARG A 41 -6.68 -4.38 21.93
CA ARG A 41 -7.70 -5.20 21.29
C ARG A 41 -8.12 -4.51 19.97
N VAL A 42 -7.95 -5.22 18.85
CA VAL A 42 -8.16 -4.60 17.53
C VAL A 42 -9.62 -4.30 17.27
N TRP A 43 -10.52 -5.22 17.62
CA TRP A 43 -11.94 -5.08 17.33
C TRP A 43 -12.74 -4.77 18.60
N ASP A 44 -13.17 -3.53 18.71
CA ASP A 44 -14.06 -3.02 19.74
C ASP A 44 -15.21 -2.26 19.08
N ASP A 45 -16.45 -2.57 19.45
CA ASP A 45 -17.63 -2.05 18.73
C ASP A 45 -17.75 -0.53 18.78
N ALA A 46 -17.39 0.09 19.91
CA ALA A 46 -17.41 1.54 20.06
C ALA A 46 -16.33 2.23 19.25
N GLU A 47 -15.11 1.67 19.28
CA GLU A 47 -13.97 2.18 18.52
C GLU A 47 -14.17 2.01 16.99
N MET A 48 -14.78 0.91 16.57
CA MET A 48 -15.10 0.67 15.17
C MET A 48 -16.19 1.62 14.64
N ALA A 49 -17.17 1.99 15.47
CA ALA A 49 -18.21 2.94 15.09
C ALA A 49 -17.67 4.35 14.79
N GLY A 50 -16.59 4.77 15.47
CA GLY A 50 -15.98 6.10 15.29
C GLY A 50 -14.76 6.11 14.37
N LEU A 51 -14.48 5.00 13.68
CA LEU A 51 -13.24 4.80 12.92
C LEU A 51 -13.28 5.38 11.51
N GLN A 52 -14.43 5.36 10.86
CA GLN A 52 -14.59 5.72 9.46
C GLN A 52 -15.47 6.95 9.29
N LEU A 53 -15.15 7.78 8.30
CA LEU A 53 -16.03 8.85 7.85
C LEU A 53 -17.29 8.25 7.24
N PRO A 54 -18.44 8.92 7.32
CA PRO A 54 -19.63 8.49 6.63
C PRO A 54 -19.41 8.53 5.10
N LEU A 55 -20.14 7.69 4.39
CA LEU A 55 -20.20 7.75 2.93
C LEU A 55 -21.08 8.94 2.49
N VAL A 56 -20.98 9.30 1.21
CA VAL A 56 -21.84 10.35 0.59
C VAL A 56 -23.33 10.06 0.84
N ASP A 57 -23.74 8.80 0.68
CA ASP A 57 -25.00 8.31 1.21
C ASP A 57 -24.77 7.76 2.62
N SER A 58 -25.09 8.54 3.64
CA SER A 58 -24.89 8.17 5.04
C SER A 58 -25.66 6.92 5.45
N SER A 59 -26.79 6.61 4.79
CA SER A 59 -27.58 5.41 5.05
C SER A 59 -26.87 4.13 4.63
N ALA A 60 -25.93 4.23 3.68
CA ALA A 60 -25.06 3.16 3.20
C ALA A 60 -23.71 3.12 3.92
N SER A 61 -23.46 4.00 4.89
CA SER A 61 -22.21 3.95 5.67
C SER A 61 -22.02 2.59 6.34
N PRO A 62 -20.79 2.06 6.35
CA PRO A 62 -20.54 0.69 6.79
C PRO A 62 -20.87 0.48 8.26
N LYS A 63 -21.75 -0.49 8.54
CA LYS A 63 -21.94 -1.05 9.88
C LYS A 63 -21.06 -2.27 10.02
N GLN A 64 -20.03 -2.16 10.85
CA GLN A 64 -19.07 -3.23 11.06
C GLN A 64 -19.71 -4.42 11.80
N ILE A 65 -19.15 -5.60 11.62
CA ILE A 65 -19.50 -6.80 12.41
C ILE A 65 -19.22 -6.56 13.89
N SER A 66 -19.94 -7.23 14.78
CA SER A 66 -19.69 -7.16 16.22
C SER A 66 -18.33 -7.76 16.61
N SER A 67 -17.79 -7.33 17.75
CA SER A 67 -16.56 -7.89 18.29
C SER A 67 -16.69 -9.38 18.58
N ASP A 68 -17.86 -9.84 19.03
CA ASP A 68 -18.14 -11.27 19.25
C ASP A 68 -18.06 -12.08 17.95
N TYR A 69 -18.59 -11.56 16.85
CA TYR A 69 -18.47 -12.21 15.56
C TYR A 69 -17.00 -12.24 15.10
N TYR A 70 -16.31 -11.11 15.17
CA TYR A 70 -14.90 -10.99 14.72
C TYR A 70 -13.98 -11.96 15.45
N TYR A 71 -14.11 -12.08 16.78
CA TYR A 71 -13.23 -12.94 17.57
C TYR A 71 -13.60 -14.44 17.48
N ARG A 72 -14.75 -14.80 16.92
CA ARG A 72 -15.05 -16.19 16.55
C ARG A 72 -14.39 -16.62 15.23
N ILE A 73 -13.91 -15.67 14.41
CA ILE A 73 -13.14 -15.98 13.21
C ILE A 73 -11.78 -16.56 13.65
N PRO A 74 -11.41 -17.79 13.20
CA PRO A 74 -10.14 -18.40 13.53
C PRO A 74 -8.94 -17.53 13.12
N VAL A 75 -7.89 -17.55 13.94
CA VAL A 75 -6.63 -16.88 13.62
C VAL A 75 -5.90 -17.68 12.54
N ARG A 76 -5.45 -16.99 11.51
CA ARG A 76 -4.64 -17.61 10.45
C ARG A 76 -3.24 -17.94 10.93
N THR A 77 -2.71 -19.05 10.47
CA THR A 77 -1.29 -19.37 10.63
C THR A 77 -0.46 -18.54 9.66
N ILE A 78 0.58 -17.89 10.16
CA ILE A 78 1.64 -17.29 9.33
C ILE A 78 2.66 -18.38 9.06
N TYR A 79 2.59 -18.98 7.87
CA TYR A 79 3.54 -20.03 7.48
C TYR A 79 4.89 -19.44 7.11
N LYS A 80 5.95 -20.19 7.35
CA LYS A 80 7.26 -19.94 6.79
C LYS A 80 7.12 -19.85 5.27
N ASN A 81 7.69 -18.80 4.72
CA ASN A 81 7.63 -18.55 3.29
C ASN A 81 9.02 -18.49 2.69
N TYR A 82 9.11 -18.74 1.40
CA TYR A 82 10.35 -18.88 0.67
C TYR A 82 10.36 -17.96 -0.54
N PRO A 83 11.53 -17.45 -0.96
CA PRO A 83 11.67 -16.61 -2.14
C PRO A 83 11.12 -17.29 -3.41
N VAL A 84 10.52 -16.51 -4.27
CA VAL A 84 10.23 -16.88 -5.66
C VAL A 84 11.28 -16.23 -6.53
N TYR A 85 11.80 -16.94 -7.51
CA TYR A 85 12.85 -16.45 -8.40
C TYR A 85 12.35 -16.27 -9.83
N ALA A 86 12.88 -15.29 -10.51
CA ALA A 86 12.68 -15.12 -11.95
C ALA A 86 13.20 -16.34 -12.73
N PRO A 87 12.67 -16.64 -13.91
CA PRO A 87 13.12 -17.72 -14.77
C PRO A 87 14.63 -17.66 -15.01
N GLY A 88 15.32 -18.80 -14.79
CA GLY A 88 16.77 -18.90 -14.90
C GLY A 88 17.59 -18.32 -13.74
N LYS A 89 16.93 -17.80 -12.69
CA LYS A 89 17.57 -17.30 -11.46
C LYS A 89 17.33 -18.21 -10.25
N GLU A 90 16.43 -19.17 -10.37
CA GLU A 90 16.15 -20.15 -9.34
C GLU A 90 17.38 -21.07 -9.13
N PRO A 91 17.78 -21.33 -7.86
CA PRO A 91 18.85 -22.29 -7.58
C PRO A 91 18.50 -23.69 -8.09
N ALA A 92 19.53 -24.43 -8.56
CA ALA A 92 19.33 -25.80 -9.03
C ALA A 92 18.71 -26.69 -7.95
N GLY A 93 17.64 -27.43 -8.29
CA GLY A 93 16.95 -28.32 -7.35
C GLY A 93 16.06 -27.61 -6.32
N TYR A 94 15.87 -26.30 -6.42
CA TYR A 94 15.16 -25.52 -5.40
C TYR A 94 13.71 -25.94 -5.23
N LEU A 95 12.98 -26.18 -6.32
CA LEU A 95 11.57 -26.63 -6.23
C LEU A 95 11.44 -28.00 -5.60
N GLU A 96 12.35 -28.93 -5.90
CA GLU A 96 12.36 -30.26 -5.30
C GLU A 96 12.72 -30.18 -3.81
N TRP A 97 13.68 -29.36 -3.45
CA TRP A 97 14.00 -29.07 -2.04
C TRP A 97 12.80 -28.48 -1.28
N LEU A 98 12.02 -27.56 -1.91
CA LEU A 98 10.79 -27.01 -1.31
C LEU A 98 9.76 -28.11 -1.03
N LYS A 99 9.58 -29.09 -1.91
CA LYS A 99 8.64 -30.21 -1.71
C LYS A 99 9.01 -31.10 -0.52
N GLU A 100 10.27 -31.13 -0.13
CA GLU A 100 10.74 -31.88 1.03
C GLU A 100 10.45 -31.16 2.36
N GLN A 101 10.17 -29.83 2.32
CA GLN A 101 9.94 -29.06 3.51
C GLN A 101 8.60 -29.43 4.16
N ALA A 102 8.56 -29.38 5.49
CA ALA A 102 7.31 -29.53 6.27
C ALA A 102 6.64 -28.15 6.45
N PRO A 103 5.30 -28.13 6.63
CA PRO A 103 4.60 -26.94 7.11
C PRO A 103 5.22 -26.45 8.44
N GLU A 104 5.52 -25.15 8.52
CA GLU A 104 6.13 -24.55 9.71
C GLU A 104 5.45 -23.20 9.98
N SER A 105 4.97 -22.99 11.23
CA SER A 105 4.51 -21.67 11.68
C SER A 105 5.71 -20.78 11.96
N ALA A 106 5.73 -19.58 11.37
CA ALA A 106 6.85 -18.65 11.51
C ALA A 106 6.56 -17.48 12.44
N PHE A 107 5.33 -17.33 12.94
CA PHE A 107 4.97 -16.28 13.87
C PHE A 107 4.66 -16.89 15.25
N ASP A 108 5.44 -16.49 16.25
CA ASP A 108 5.25 -16.85 17.64
C ASP A 108 5.44 -15.58 18.50
N ALA A 109 4.35 -15.01 19.02
CA ALA A 109 4.35 -13.80 19.81
C ALA A 109 5.15 -13.95 21.12
N ASP A 110 5.13 -15.15 21.72
CA ASP A 110 5.83 -15.41 22.99
C ASP A 110 7.36 -15.45 22.81
N ALA A 111 7.84 -15.66 21.60
CA ALA A 111 9.26 -15.62 21.27
C ALA A 111 9.80 -14.19 21.06
N LEU A 112 8.94 -13.16 20.89
CA LEU A 112 9.34 -11.77 20.60
C LEU A 112 9.71 -11.04 21.90
N LYS A 113 10.99 -10.68 22.06
CA LYS A 113 11.52 -10.10 23.31
C LYS A 113 11.91 -8.62 23.18
N THR A 114 12.09 -8.11 21.97
CA THR A 114 12.51 -6.73 21.71
C THR A 114 11.60 -6.08 20.69
N GLU A 115 11.55 -4.74 20.65
CA GLU A 115 10.83 -4.00 19.60
C GLU A 115 11.31 -4.41 18.18
N ALA A 116 12.61 -4.65 18.02
CA ALA A 116 13.18 -5.12 16.77
C ALA A 116 12.65 -6.51 16.36
N ASP A 117 12.37 -7.41 17.33
CA ASP A 117 11.72 -8.69 17.05
C ASP A 117 10.30 -8.49 16.53
N TRP A 118 9.53 -7.61 17.16
CA TRP A 118 8.18 -7.26 16.74
C TRP A 118 8.16 -6.64 15.33
N ILE A 119 9.11 -5.75 15.03
CA ILE A 119 9.24 -5.16 13.68
C ILE A 119 9.55 -6.25 12.64
N ARG A 120 10.49 -7.18 12.93
CA ARG A 120 10.80 -8.30 12.03
C ARG A 120 9.61 -9.25 11.84
N ALA A 121 8.89 -9.55 12.92
CA ALA A 121 7.66 -10.33 12.85
C ALA A 121 6.58 -9.61 12.03
N GLY A 122 6.50 -8.28 12.11
CA GLY A 122 5.63 -7.46 11.28
C GLY A 122 6.00 -7.49 9.79
N GLU A 123 7.28 -7.52 9.45
CA GLU A 123 7.74 -7.73 8.07
C GLU A 123 7.31 -9.10 7.55
N LEU A 124 7.40 -10.14 8.39
CA LEU A 124 6.92 -11.48 8.04
C LEU A 124 5.41 -11.47 7.75
N VAL A 125 4.60 -10.78 8.56
CA VAL A 125 3.15 -10.61 8.32
C VAL A 125 2.88 -9.83 7.03
N PHE A 126 3.67 -8.80 6.76
CA PHE A 126 3.58 -7.99 5.53
C PHE A 126 3.81 -8.82 4.26
N ASP A 127 4.78 -9.74 4.30
CA ASP A 127 5.12 -10.65 3.19
C ASP A 127 4.19 -11.87 3.11
N SER A 128 3.47 -12.19 4.20
CA SER A 128 2.70 -13.43 4.30
C SER A 128 1.42 -13.39 3.47
N PRO A 129 1.23 -14.29 2.50
CA PRO A 129 0.06 -14.29 1.63
C PRO A 129 -1.20 -14.72 2.38
N THR A 130 -2.33 -14.19 1.92
CA THR A 130 -3.69 -14.57 2.37
C THR A 130 -4.42 -15.41 1.35
N SER A 131 -3.86 -15.56 0.15
CA SER A 131 -4.44 -16.32 -0.95
C SER A 131 -3.34 -17.04 -1.73
N TYR A 132 -3.69 -18.14 -2.38
CA TYR A 132 -2.74 -19.05 -3.02
C TYR A 132 -3.24 -19.45 -4.41
N ASP A 133 -2.31 -19.51 -5.39
CA ASP A 133 -2.50 -20.04 -6.74
C ASP A 133 -3.71 -19.46 -7.52
N ASN A 134 -4.14 -18.21 -7.22
CA ASN A 134 -5.31 -17.61 -7.86
C ASN A 134 -4.97 -16.72 -9.08
N ILE A 135 -4.29 -15.58 -8.89
CA ILE A 135 -3.91 -14.66 -9.98
C ILE A 135 -2.67 -15.11 -10.76
N ALA A 136 -1.87 -15.97 -10.17
CA ALA A 136 -0.73 -16.66 -10.76
C ALA A 136 -0.52 -17.98 -10.03
N GLN A 137 0.13 -18.93 -10.68
CA GLN A 137 0.49 -20.25 -10.15
C GLN A 137 2.00 -20.45 -10.22
N VAL A 138 2.52 -21.49 -9.55
CA VAL A 138 3.94 -21.86 -9.58
C VAL A 138 4.48 -21.95 -11.02
N ALA A 139 3.68 -22.50 -11.95
CA ALA A 139 4.07 -22.62 -13.35
C ALA A 139 4.21 -21.26 -14.05
N ASP A 140 3.34 -20.30 -13.73
CA ASP A 140 3.36 -18.96 -14.35
C ASP A 140 4.63 -18.20 -14.01
N VAL A 141 4.96 -18.10 -12.71
CA VAL A 141 6.13 -17.35 -12.24
C VAL A 141 7.46 -17.99 -12.65
N ARG A 142 7.45 -19.20 -13.19
CA ARG A 142 8.61 -19.91 -13.76
C ARG A 142 8.64 -19.88 -15.29
N ASN A 143 7.62 -19.29 -15.94
CA ASN A 143 7.51 -19.22 -17.39
C ASN A 143 8.07 -17.88 -17.93
N PRO A 144 9.14 -17.88 -18.73
CA PRO A 144 9.71 -16.66 -19.33
C PRO A 144 8.70 -15.82 -20.14
N GLU A 145 7.75 -16.46 -20.81
CA GLU A 145 6.73 -15.75 -21.61
C GLU A 145 5.77 -14.93 -20.73
N TRP A 146 5.42 -15.44 -19.56
CA TRP A 146 4.61 -14.71 -18.60
C TRP A 146 5.29 -13.41 -18.17
N TYR A 147 6.60 -13.47 -17.92
CA TYR A 147 7.42 -12.29 -17.59
C TYR A 147 7.48 -11.28 -18.73
N ALA A 148 7.70 -11.76 -19.95
CA ALA A 148 7.78 -10.90 -21.14
C ALA A 148 6.46 -10.18 -21.41
N LYS A 149 5.32 -10.88 -21.26
CA LYS A 149 3.97 -10.31 -21.45
C LYS A 149 3.63 -9.24 -20.42
N LEU A 150 4.10 -9.43 -19.18
CA LEU A 150 3.80 -8.51 -18.06
C LEU A 150 4.84 -7.41 -17.89
N ASN A 151 6.00 -7.50 -18.54
CA ASN A 151 7.13 -6.60 -18.30
C ASN A 151 7.47 -6.49 -16.81
N VAL A 152 7.58 -7.64 -16.12
CA VAL A 152 7.82 -7.69 -14.66
C VAL A 152 9.20 -7.08 -14.36
N PRO A 153 9.29 -6.10 -13.45
CA PRO A 153 10.57 -5.50 -13.09
C PRO A 153 11.53 -6.53 -12.49
N ALA A 154 12.80 -6.47 -12.91
CA ALA A 154 13.83 -7.38 -12.43
C ALA A 154 14.54 -6.85 -11.18
N THR A 155 14.72 -7.70 -10.17
CA THR A 155 15.52 -7.39 -8.99
C THR A 155 17.01 -7.74 -9.20
N LYS A 156 17.90 -7.15 -8.39
CA LYS A 156 19.35 -7.43 -8.45
C LYS A 156 19.69 -8.89 -8.19
N ASP A 157 18.97 -9.52 -7.28
CA ASP A 157 19.18 -10.91 -6.85
C ASP A 157 18.34 -11.93 -7.63
N GLY A 158 17.51 -11.46 -8.57
CA GLY A 158 16.64 -12.29 -9.39
C GLY A 158 15.41 -12.81 -8.65
N THR A 159 15.07 -12.28 -7.46
CA THR A 159 13.84 -12.66 -6.74
C THR A 159 12.61 -11.90 -7.26
N LEU A 160 11.41 -12.43 -6.97
CA LEU A 160 10.14 -11.73 -7.11
C LEU A 160 9.63 -11.31 -5.73
N PRO A 161 9.80 -10.07 -5.31
CA PRO A 161 9.48 -9.66 -3.96
C PRO A 161 7.97 -9.62 -3.68
N TRP A 162 7.13 -9.75 -4.68
CA TRP A 162 5.67 -9.72 -4.58
C TRP A 162 5.03 -11.06 -4.25
N PHE A 163 5.77 -12.14 -4.45
CA PHE A 163 5.30 -13.51 -4.26
C PHE A 163 6.16 -14.26 -3.26
N ARG A 164 5.59 -15.30 -2.65
CA ARG A 164 6.29 -16.24 -1.79
C ARG A 164 5.85 -17.66 -2.11
N TYR A 165 6.77 -18.61 -2.12
CA TYR A 165 6.38 -20.01 -2.01
C TYR A 165 6.04 -20.34 -0.57
N VAL A 166 4.96 -21.10 -0.38
CA VAL A 166 4.49 -21.54 0.93
C VAL A 166 4.23 -23.04 0.91
N ILE A 167 4.59 -23.72 2.01
CA ILE A 167 4.33 -25.14 2.22
C ILE A 167 3.28 -25.23 3.32
N ARG A 168 2.02 -25.50 2.95
CA ARG A 168 0.92 -25.74 3.88
C ARG A 168 0.65 -27.22 4.09
N GLU A 169 1.13 -28.04 3.15
CA GLU A 169 1.07 -29.49 3.14
C GLU A 169 2.38 -30.02 2.58
N LYS A 170 2.96 -31.05 3.23
CA LYS A 170 4.22 -31.66 2.78
C LYS A 170 4.08 -32.20 1.36
N GLY A 171 5.05 -31.90 0.51
CA GLY A 171 5.05 -32.29 -0.90
C GLY A 171 4.36 -31.31 -1.83
N LYS A 172 3.61 -30.32 -1.31
CA LYS A 172 2.87 -29.34 -2.10
C LYS A 172 3.46 -27.95 -1.93
N VAL A 173 4.01 -27.40 -3.01
CA VAL A 173 4.46 -26.00 -3.08
C VAL A 173 3.33 -25.16 -3.65
N GLU A 174 2.90 -24.15 -2.91
CA GLU A 174 1.87 -23.21 -3.34
C GLU A 174 2.45 -21.82 -3.53
N LEU A 175 1.96 -21.09 -4.53
CA LEU A 175 2.33 -19.71 -4.76
C LEU A 175 1.41 -18.78 -3.97
N GLY A 176 1.95 -18.09 -2.99
CA GLY A 176 1.25 -17.03 -2.27
C GLY A 176 1.13 -15.78 -3.14
N THR A 177 -0.10 -15.34 -3.38
CA THR A 177 -0.42 -14.35 -4.42
C THR A 177 -1.04 -13.06 -3.90
N ILE A 178 -1.60 -13.03 -2.71
CA ILE A 178 -2.18 -11.82 -2.09
C ILE A 178 -1.51 -11.59 -0.75
N ALA A 179 -0.68 -10.58 -0.68
CA ALA A 179 0.01 -10.10 0.52
C ALA A 179 0.09 -8.57 0.50
N CYS A 180 0.40 -7.91 1.62
CA CYS A 180 0.68 -6.47 1.61
C CYS A 180 1.86 -6.15 0.66
N ALA A 181 2.88 -7.03 0.65
CA ALA A 181 4.04 -6.90 -0.23
C ALA A 181 3.69 -6.84 -1.72
N MET A 182 2.61 -7.52 -2.15
CA MET A 182 2.23 -7.53 -3.56
C MET A 182 1.90 -6.13 -4.09
N CYS A 183 1.12 -5.37 -3.35
CA CYS A 183 0.72 -4.02 -3.76
C CYS A 183 1.72 -2.96 -3.30
N HIS A 184 2.40 -3.18 -2.16
CA HIS A 184 3.24 -2.18 -1.50
C HIS A 184 4.73 -2.54 -1.53
N THR A 185 5.22 -3.08 -2.64
CA THR A 185 6.64 -3.28 -2.90
C THR A 185 7.00 -2.79 -4.30
N ARG A 186 7.99 -1.92 -4.36
CA ARG A 186 8.50 -1.37 -5.62
C ARG A 186 9.89 -1.94 -5.92
N VAL A 187 10.11 -2.33 -7.14
CA VAL A 187 11.43 -2.60 -7.70
C VAL A 187 11.88 -1.36 -8.46
N MET A 188 12.99 -0.79 -8.03
CA MET A 188 13.58 0.41 -8.63
C MET A 188 14.26 0.09 -9.97
N PRO A 189 14.53 1.08 -10.84
CA PRO A 189 15.21 0.84 -12.12
C PRO A 189 16.58 0.15 -12.00
N ASP A 190 17.27 0.34 -10.86
CA ASP A 190 18.53 -0.33 -10.54
C ASP A 190 18.35 -1.73 -9.94
N GLY A 191 17.11 -2.23 -9.84
CA GLY A 191 16.75 -3.52 -9.26
C GLY A 191 16.70 -3.56 -7.73
N ALA A 192 16.83 -2.42 -7.05
CA ALA A 192 16.66 -2.35 -5.60
C ALA A 192 15.18 -2.51 -5.21
N VAL A 193 14.92 -3.21 -4.10
CA VAL A 193 13.58 -3.47 -3.59
C VAL A 193 13.24 -2.48 -2.49
N VAL A 194 12.10 -1.78 -2.61
CA VAL A 194 11.59 -0.83 -1.62
C VAL A 194 10.23 -1.30 -1.11
N LYS A 195 10.23 -1.91 0.07
CA LYS A 195 8.99 -2.33 0.75
C LYS A 195 8.26 -1.12 1.34
N GLY A 196 6.95 -1.15 1.30
CA GLY A 196 6.06 -0.07 1.72
C GLY A 196 5.83 1.00 0.66
N ALA A 197 6.64 1.06 -0.40
CA ALA A 197 6.45 2.01 -1.50
C ALA A 197 5.21 1.68 -2.34
N GLN A 198 4.74 2.64 -3.13
CA GLN A 198 3.78 2.38 -4.20
C GLN A 198 4.34 1.28 -5.12
N GLY A 199 3.74 0.09 -5.08
CA GLY A 199 4.22 -1.06 -5.83
C GLY A 199 4.12 -0.87 -7.34
N ASN A 200 4.91 -1.64 -8.07
CA ASN A 200 4.93 -1.61 -9.54
C ASN A 200 4.85 -3.00 -10.16
N PHE A 201 4.34 -3.98 -9.43
CA PHE A 201 3.92 -5.24 -10.03
C PHE A 201 2.65 -5.02 -10.86
N PRO A 202 2.56 -5.53 -12.10
CA PRO A 202 1.39 -5.38 -12.97
C PRO A 202 0.27 -6.36 -12.57
N PHE A 203 -0.31 -6.15 -11.38
CA PHE A 203 -1.28 -7.06 -10.75
C PHE A 203 -2.51 -7.32 -11.61
N GLU A 204 -3.14 -6.25 -12.09
CA GLU A 204 -4.38 -6.34 -12.87
C GLU A 204 -4.16 -7.00 -14.22
N GLN A 205 -3.02 -6.73 -14.84
CA GLN A 205 -2.60 -7.37 -16.09
C GLN A 205 -2.31 -8.86 -15.87
N ALA A 206 -1.72 -9.26 -14.75
CA ALA A 206 -1.52 -10.66 -14.39
C ALA A 206 -2.88 -11.37 -14.16
N ALA A 207 -3.82 -10.73 -13.47
CA ALA A 207 -5.17 -11.24 -13.30
C ALA A 207 -5.89 -11.40 -14.63
N ALA A 208 -5.76 -10.43 -15.54
CA ALA A 208 -6.33 -10.52 -16.90
C ALA A 208 -5.79 -11.71 -17.69
N LEU A 209 -4.49 -12.00 -17.63
CA LEU A 209 -3.88 -13.16 -18.30
C LEU A 209 -4.43 -14.51 -17.81
N THR A 210 -4.94 -14.56 -16.59
CA THR A 210 -5.47 -15.77 -15.97
C THR A 210 -7.00 -15.83 -15.97
N ALA A 211 -7.67 -14.81 -16.51
CA ALA A 211 -9.13 -14.70 -16.49
C ALA A 211 -9.83 -15.92 -17.15
N ASN A 212 -9.21 -16.50 -18.20
CA ASN A 212 -9.72 -17.68 -18.89
C ASN A 212 -9.73 -18.98 -18.04
N ARG A 213 -9.13 -18.96 -16.84
CA ARG A 213 -9.21 -20.07 -15.86
C ARG A 213 -10.55 -20.09 -15.13
N PHE A 214 -11.34 -19.04 -15.25
CA PHE A 214 -12.61 -18.87 -14.53
C PHE A 214 -13.78 -18.86 -15.53
N LYS A 215 -14.95 -19.23 -15.04
CA LYS A 215 -16.20 -19.02 -15.77
C LYS A 215 -16.60 -17.54 -15.63
N VAL A 216 -17.29 -17.00 -16.66
CA VAL A 216 -17.73 -15.59 -16.66
C VAL A 216 -18.59 -15.26 -15.43
N GLU A 217 -19.48 -16.19 -15.02
CA GLU A 217 -20.34 -15.98 -13.85
C GLU A 217 -19.57 -15.89 -12.53
N GLN A 218 -18.41 -16.57 -12.45
CA GLN A 218 -17.53 -16.48 -11.28
C GLN A 218 -16.84 -15.14 -11.20
N LEU A 219 -16.35 -14.63 -12.34
CA LEU A 219 -15.71 -13.30 -12.39
C LEU A 219 -16.73 -12.19 -12.15
N VAL A 220 -17.91 -12.25 -12.79
CA VAL A 220 -18.98 -11.26 -12.54
C VAL A 220 -19.43 -11.29 -11.07
N GLY A 221 -19.51 -12.48 -10.45
CA GLY A 221 -19.78 -12.63 -9.03
C GLY A 221 -18.70 -11.99 -8.16
N PHE A 222 -17.42 -12.14 -8.53
CA PHE A 222 -16.29 -11.50 -7.89
C PHE A 222 -16.37 -9.98 -8.04
N GLU A 223 -16.55 -9.45 -9.26
CA GLU A 223 -16.71 -8.01 -9.53
C GLU A 223 -17.81 -7.41 -8.66
N ARG A 224 -18.95 -8.09 -8.56
CA ARG A 224 -20.06 -7.64 -7.72
C ARG A 224 -19.72 -7.61 -6.24
N SER A 225 -19.10 -8.65 -5.71
CA SER A 225 -18.72 -8.70 -4.29
C SER A 225 -17.64 -7.67 -3.95
N PHE A 226 -16.70 -7.44 -4.87
CA PHE A 226 -15.57 -6.53 -4.66
C PHE A 226 -15.93 -5.06 -4.87
N PHE A 227 -16.69 -4.72 -5.89
CA PHE A 227 -16.82 -3.35 -6.38
C PHE A 227 -18.24 -2.76 -6.30
N ALA A 228 -19.29 -3.58 -6.07
CA ALA A 228 -20.64 -3.06 -6.08
C ALA A 228 -20.91 -2.03 -4.99
N ALA A 229 -21.70 -1.02 -5.36
CA ALA A 229 -22.29 -0.01 -4.49
C ALA A 229 -23.77 0.19 -4.91
N PRO A 230 -24.66 -0.78 -4.62
CA PRO A 230 -25.99 -0.88 -5.24
C PRO A 230 -26.96 0.26 -4.89
N TRP A 231 -26.64 1.09 -3.89
CA TRP A 231 -27.40 2.30 -3.55
C TRP A 231 -27.10 3.48 -4.48
N ILE A 232 -25.99 3.45 -5.23
CA ILE A 232 -25.62 4.51 -6.17
C ILE A 232 -26.43 4.37 -7.46
N LYS A 233 -26.92 5.48 -7.99
CA LYS A 233 -27.72 5.52 -9.21
C LYS A 233 -27.13 6.51 -10.21
N PRO A 234 -26.80 6.08 -11.45
CA PRO A 234 -26.84 4.70 -11.94
C PRO A 234 -25.81 3.80 -11.22
N ASP A 235 -26.07 2.49 -11.16
CA ASP A 235 -25.13 1.51 -10.58
C ASP A 235 -23.82 1.53 -11.39
N PRO A 236 -22.67 1.85 -10.77
CA PRO A 236 -21.39 1.93 -11.48
C PRO A 236 -20.91 0.60 -12.08
N LEU A 237 -21.51 -0.52 -11.66
CA LEU A 237 -21.16 -1.85 -12.17
C LEU A 237 -22.17 -2.43 -13.15
N HIS A 238 -23.23 -1.69 -13.49
CA HIS A 238 -24.27 -2.22 -14.40
C HIS A 238 -23.69 -2.80 -15.69
N ASP A 239 -22.82 -2.05 -16.36
CA ASP A 239 -22.20 -2.47 -17.61
C ASP A 239 -21.21 -3.62 -17.43
N ILE A 240 -20.46 -3.62 -16.32
CA ILE A 240 -19.49 -4.68 -15.96
C ILE A 240 -20.20 -6.03 -15.83
N GLN A 241 -21.38 -6.06 -15.22
CA GLN A 241 -22.15 -7.29 -15.01
C GLN A 241 -22.64 -7.95 -16.29
N GLN A 242 -22.60 -7.22 -17.41
CA GLN A 242 -23.01 -7.68 -18.73
C GLN A 242 -21.81 -7.97 -19.66
N MET A 243 -20.59 -7.77 -19.20
CA MET A 243 -19.38 -7.99 -19.99
C MET A 243 -19.12 -9.47 -20.24
N SER A 244 -18.60 -9.78 -21.43
CA SER A 244 -17.99 -11.09 -21.69
C SER A 244 -16.66 -11.24 -20.94
N LEU A 245 -16.15 -12.47 -20.88
CA LEU A 245 -14.85 -12.77 -20.26
C LEU A 245 -13.72 -11.94 -20.88
N GLU A 246 -13.73 -11.81 -22.20
CA GLU A 246 -12.72 -11.02 -22.95
C GLU A 246 -12.79 -9.55 -22.56
N LYS A 247 -13.98 -8.98 -22.43
CA LYS A 247 -14.17 -7.58 -22.02
C LYS A 247 -13.74 -7.33 -20.57
N LEU A 248 -14.03 -8.26 -19.67
CA LEU A 248 -13.53 -8.20 -18.29
C LEU A 248 -12.00 -8.25 -18.26
N ALA A 249 -11.40 -9.16 -19.03
CA ALA A 249 -9.95 -9.24 -19.15
C ALA A 249 -9.33 -7.95 -19.75
N GLU A 250 -9.92 -7.38 -20.81
CA GLU A 250 -9.49 -6.11 -21.41
C GLU A 250 -9.56 -4.95 -20.40
N MET A 251 -10.62 -4.90 -19.59
CA MET A 251 -10.81 -3.88 -18.55
C MET A 251 -9.67 -3.92 -17.53
N HIS A 252 -9.35 -5.10 -17.00
CA HIS A 252 -8.25 -5.26 -16.05
C HIS A 252 -6.88 -5.05 -16.71
N ALA A 253 -6.67 -5.55 -17.93
CA ALA A 253 -5.43 -5.35 -18.67
C ALA A 253 -5.11 -3.87 -18.95
N ALA A 254 -6.14 -3.00 -19.02
CA ALA A 254 -5.96 -1.56 -19.20
C ALA A 254 -5.45 -0.82 -17.93
N ILE A 255 -5.46 -1.48 -16.78
CA ILE A 255 -5.00 -0.88 -15.51
C ILE A 255 -3.48 -1.06 -15.40
N PRO A 256 -2.68 0.03 -15.36
CA PRO A 256 -1.22 -0.06 -15.36
C PRO A 256 -0.67 -0.48 -13.99
N ALA A 257 0.58 -0.93 -13.97
CA ALA A 257 1.31 -1.17 -12.73
C ALA A 257 1.29 0.07 -11.80
N GLY A 258 1.13 -0.13 -10.51
CA GLY A 258 0.98 0.95 -9.51
C GLY A 258 -0.44 1.50 -9.34
N VAL A 259 -1.39 0.93 -10.09
CA VAL A 259 -2.84 1.18 -9.97
C VAL A 259 -3.53 -0.17 -9.79
N MET A 260 -4.55 -0.21 -8.95
CA MET A 260 -5.23 -1.47 -8.64
C MET A 260 -6.69 -1.22 -8.25
N ALA A 261 -7.60 -1.96 -8.86
CA ALA A 261 -8.97 -2.05 -8.38
C ALA A 261 -9.01 -2.93 -7.12
N ARG A 262 -9.17 -2.31 -5.96
CA ARG A 262 -9.27 -3.01 -4.68
C ARG A 262 -10.73 -3.11 -4.24
N HIS A 263 -11.04 -4.02 -3.31
CA HIS A 263 -12.40 -4.14 -2.77
C HIS A 263 -12.93 -2.80 -2.26
N GLY A 264 -14.18 -2.53 -2.56
CA GLY A 264 -14.85 -1.27 -2.25
C GLY A 264 -14.53 -0.11 -3.19
N THR A 265 -13.74 -0.31 -4.26
CA THR A 265 -13.49 0.70 -5.31
C THR A 265 -14.21 0.35 -6.62
N ASN A 266 -13.67 0.71 -7.78
CA ASN A 266 -14.26 0.35 -9.07
C ASN A 266 -13.16 0.21 -10.15
N PRO A 267 -13.16 -0.85 -10.96
CA PRO A 267 -12.15 -1.05 -12.00
C PRO A 267 -12.24 -0.07 -13.18
N LEU A 268 -13.36 0.62 -13.35
CA LEU A 268 -13.48 1.68 -14.37
C LEU A 268 -12.80 2.99 -13.95
N PHE A 269 -12.58 3.19 -12.65
CA PHE A 269 -11.84 4.33 -12.07
C PHE A 269 -11.06 3.86 -10.84
N PRO A 270 -10.07 2.96 -11.07
CA PRO A 270 -9.32 2.32 -10.01
C PRO A 270 -8.42 3.32 -9.29
N PRO A 271 -8.13 3.14 -8.00
CA PRO A 271 -7.19 3.99 -7.29
C PRO A 271 -5.74 3.60 -7.57
N GLN A 272 -4.87 4.60 -7.52
CA GLN A 272 -3.44 4.42 -7.40
C GLN A 272 -3.12 3.65 -6.11
N VAL A 273 -2.13 2.76 -6.13
CA VAL A 273 -1.63 2.11 -4.91
C VAL A 273 -0.92 3.14 -4.03
N PRO A 274 -1.36 3.36 -2.77
CA PRO A 274 -0.74 4.36 -1.92
C PRO A 274 0.64 3.92 -1.44
N ASP A 275 1.56 4.89 -1.31
CA ASP A 275 2.81 4.71 -0.59
C ASP A 275 2.54 4.63 0.93
N LEU A 276 3.08 3.63 1.62
CA LEU A 276 2.93 3.44 3.06
C LEU A 276 4.08 4.06 3.88
N ILE A 277 5.19 4.46 3.23
CA ILE A 277 6.31 5.09 3.92
C ILE A 277 5.86 6.42 4.53
N GLY A 278 6.13 6.61 5.83
CA GLY A 278 5.63 7.75 6.59
C GLY A 278 4.14 7.70 6.93
N ILE A 279 3.50 6.52 6.88
CA ILE A 279 2.08 6.36 7.21
C ILE A 279 1.76 6.77 8.64
N LYS A 280 2.71 6.63 9.56
CA LYS A 280 2.57 7.02 10.98
C LYS A 280 2.08 8.47 11.17
N ASP A 281 2.50 9.36 10.28
CA ASP A 281 2.24 10.80 10.38
C ASP A 281 0.97 11.24 9.62
N ARG A 282 0.23 10.31 9.02
CA ARG A 282 -1.00 10.60 8.26
C ARG A 282 -2.21 10.53 9.17
N LYS A 283 -3.03 11.58 9.15
CA LYS A 283 -4.27 11.66 9.94
C LYS A 283 -5.43 10.88 9.31
N TYR A 284 -5.46 10.82 7.99
CA TYR A 284 -6.47 10.10 7.21
C TYR A 284 -5.81 9.04 6.34
N LEU A 285 -6.37 7.84 6.31
CA LEU A 285 -5.96 6.77 5.43
C LEU A 285 -6.99 6.58 4.31
N ASP A 286 -6.62 5.83 3.28
CA ASP A 286 -7.31 5.76 2.00
C ASP A 286 -7.18 7.05 1.15
N HIS A 287 -7.51 6.99 -0.15
CA HIS A 287 -7.50 8.18 -1.02
C HIS A 287 -8.60 9.16 -0.62
N THR A 288 -9.77 8.62 -0.29
CA THR A 288 -10.96 9.39 0.12
C THR A 288 -10.93 9.83 1.58
N GLY A 289 -9.85 9.54 2.30
CA GLY A 289 -9.76 9.84 3.73
C GLY A 289 -10.76 9.06 4.59
N LEU A 290 -11.31 7.96 4.07
CA LEU A 290 -12.35 7.17 4.73
C LEU A 290 -12.01 6.80 6.17
N GLN A 291 -10.75 6.49 6.43
CA GLN A 291 -10.29 5.94 7.69
C GLN A 291 -9.55 7.00 8.52
N LEU A 292 -9.99 7.21 9.75
CA LEU A 292 -9.22 7.97 10.75
C LEU A 292 -8.00 7.19 11.21
N HIS A 293 -6.93 7.91 11.53
CA HIS A 293 -5.69 7.34 12.04
C HIS A 293 -5.16 8.19 13.17
N ARG A 294 -5.50 7.82 14.40
CA ARG A 294 -5.18 8.53 15.64
C ARG A 294 -4.09 7.82 16.47
N SER A 295 -3.96 6.50 16.24
CA SER A 295 -3.07 5.65 17.04
C SER A 295 -2.69 4.37 16.28
N ILE A 296 -1.77 3.59 16.86
CA ILE A 296 -1.41 2.26 16.33
C ILE A 296 -2.62 1.31 16.29
N ALA A 297 -3.56 1.45 17.22
CA ALA A 297 -4.79 0.65 17.24
C ALA A 297 -5.64 0.91 15.98
N ASP A 298 -5.74 2.17 15.52
CA ASP A 298 -6.43 2.49 14.28
C ASP A 298 -5.71 1.91 13.05
N MET A 299 -4.36 1.85 13.07
CA MET A 299 -3.59 1.18 12.03
C MET A 299 -3.86 -0.33 12.00
N MET A 300 -3.95 -0.98 13.17
CA MET A 300 -4.31 -2.39 13.31
C MET A 300 -5.71 -2.66 12.74
N ARG A 301 -6.70 -1.82 13.10
CA ARG A 301 -8.08 -1.88 12.58
C ARG A 301 -8.12 -1.70 11.06
N TYR A 302 -7.38 -0.71 10.55
CA TYR A 302 -7.29 -0.50 9.11
C TYR A 302 -6.66 -1.69 8.37
N ALA A 303 -5.62 -2.30 8.95
CA ALA A 303 -5.03 -3.51 8.39
C ALA A 303 -6.02 -4.69 8.39
N ALA A 304 -6.79 -4.89 9.48
CA ALA A 304 -7.83 -5.92 9.54
C ALA A 304 -8.93 -5.71 8.49
N LEU A 305 -9.41 -4.47 8.32
CA LEU A 305 -10.38 -4.12 7.28
C LEU A 305 -9.83 -4.42 5.88
N ASN A 306 -8.58 -4.04 5.59
CA ASN A 306 -7.95 -4.26 4.29
C ASN A 306 -7.64 -5.73 3.99
N GLN A 307 -7.64 -6.59 5.00
CA GLN A 307 -7.49 -8.03 4.84
C GLN A 307 -8.84 -8.76 4.67
N GLY A 308 -9.91 -8.02 4.39
CA GLY A 308 -11.20 -8.54 4.00
C GLY A 308 -12.31 -8.37 5.04
N ALA A 309 -12.02 -7.86 6.25
CA ALA A 309 -13.05 -7.65 7.26
C ALA A 309 -14.08 -6.58 6.84
N ASP A 310 -13.70 -5.61 5.99
CA ASP A 310 -14.63 -4.62 5.42
C ASP A 310 -15.66 -5.24 4.45
N ASN A 311 -15.39 -6.39 3.85
CA ASN A 311 -16.37 -7.13 3.05
C ASN A 311 -17.44 -7.82 3.91
N LEU A 312 -17.22 -7.92 5.22
CA LEU A 312 -18.20 -8.43 6.20
C LEU A 312 -19.13 -7.31 6.71
N ALA A 313 -18.76 -6.04 6.50
CA ALA A 313 -19.61 -4.92 6.90
C ALA A 313 -20.90 -4.88 6.09
N SER A 314 -21.97 -4.37 6.73
CA SER A 314 -23.25 -4.10 6.06
C SER A 314 -23.31 -2.64 5.58
N TYR A 315 -23.54 -2.48 4.30
CA TYR A 315 -23.70 -1.18 3.63
C TYR A 315 -25.17 -0.97 3.26
N GLY A 316 -25.96 -0.39 4.16
CA GLY A 316 -27.40 -0.24 3.93
C GLY A 316 -28.14 -1.58 3.74
N GLY A 317 -27.64 -2.66 4.34
CA GLY A 317 -28.16 -4.02 4.19
C GLY A 317 -27.47 -4.88 3.12
N PHE A 318 -26.56 -4.30 2.33
CA PHE A 318 -25.71 -5.05 1.39
C PHE A 318 -24.45 -5.54 2.10
N VAL A 319 -24.18 -6.86 2.10
CA VAL A 319 -22.96 -7.49 2.69
C VAL A 319 -22.14 -8.12 1.58
N PRO A 320 -21.00 -7.54 1.19
CA PRO A 320 -20.22 -7.97 0.03
C PRO A 320 -19.73 -9.43 0.06
N ALA A 321 -19.39 -9.95 1.24
CA ALA A 321 -18.78 -11.28 1.40
C ALA A 321 -19.73 -12.45 1.18
N THR A 322 -21.00 -12.21 0.90
CA THR A 322 -22.00 -13.26 0.83
C THR A 322 -22.66 -13.37 -0.55
N ARG A 323 -23.14 -14.58 -0.89
CA ARG A 323 -23.80 -14.82 -2.18
C ARG A 323 -25.14 -14.11 -2.29
N ASP A 324 -25.89 -14.05 -1.19
CA ASP A 324 -27.19 -13.37 -1.07
C ASP A 324 -27.02 -11.86 -0.76
N PHE A 325 -25.77 -11.43 -0.49
CA PHE A 325 -25.42 -10.05 -0.11
C PHE A 325 -26.20 -9.51 1.10
N ARG A 326 -26.66 -10.38 2.00
CA ARG A 326 -27.49 -10.03 3.18
C ARG A 326 -27.02 -10.68 4.47
N THR A 327 -26.71 -11.98 4.42
CA THR A 327 -26.41 -12.78 5.60
C THR A 327 -24.89 -12.95 5.77
N LEU A 328 -24.39 -12.79 7.00
CA LEU A 328 -22.97 -13.04 7.27
C LEU A 328 -22.60 -14.53 7.06
N PRO A 329 -21.41 -14.83 6.53
CA PRO A 329 -20.95 -16.21 6.43
C PRO A 329 -20.69 -16.80 7.82
N ASP A 330 -20.59 -18.12 7.90
CA ASP A 330 -20.13 -18.80 9.12
C ASP A 330 -18.71 -18.35 9.47
N PRO A 331 -18.46 -17.74 10.65
CA PRO A 331 -17.15 -17.24 11.01
C PRO A 331 -16.07 -18.34 11.03
N SER A 332 -16.43 -19.60 11.30
CA SER A 332 -15.47 -20.71 11.32
C SER A 332 -14.83 -21.01 9.96
N LYS A 333 -15.44 -20.53 8.87
CA LYS A 333 -14.95 -20.69 7.49
C LYS A 333 -14.08 -19.52 7.01
N LEU A 334 -13.90 -18.52 7.84
CA LEU A 334 -13.08 -17.34 7.58
C LEU A 334 -11.74 -17.46 8.31
N LEU A 335 -10.82 -16.55 8.00
CA LEU A 335 -9.56 -16.40 8.71
C LEU A 335 -9.29 -14.92 8.98
N ARG A 336 -8.74 -14.63 10.15
CA ARG A 336 -8.27 -13.27 10.51
C ARG A 336 -6.82 -13.30 11.00
N ASN A 337 -6.17 -12.17 11.03
CA ASN A 337 -4.94 -12.01 11.80
C ASN A 337 -5.25 -11.86 13.30
N SER A 338 -4.34 -12.32 14.16
CA SER A 338 -4.42 -12.03 15.59
C SER A 338 -4.09 -10.57 15.90
N ASP A 339 -4.41 -10.13 17.11
CA ASP A 339 -4.08 -8.77 17.56
C ASP A 339 -2.55 -8.57 17.58
N GLU A 340 -1.79 -9.61 17.96
CA GLU A 340 -0.33 -9.62 17.95
C GLU A 340 0.24 -9.51 16.52
N GLN A 341 -0.33 -10.24 15.56
CA GLN A 341 0.07 -10.17 14.15
C GLN A 341 -0.20 -8.77 13.58
N LEU A 342 -1.34 -8.16 13.90
CA LEU A 342 -1.71 -6.81 13.44
C LEU A 342 -0.87 -5.73 14.13
N TYR A 343 -0.53 -5.92 15.40
CA TYR A 343 0.36 -5.02 16.13
C TYR A 343 1.77 -5.05 15.53
N ALA A 344 2.33 -6.23 15.32
CA ALA A 344 3.63 -6.42 14.68
C ALA A 344 3.65 -5.77 13.29
N LEU A 345 2.63 -6.02 12.46
CA LEU A 345 2.48 -5.40 11.14
C LEU A 345 2.45 -3.88 11.24
N SER A 346 1.71 -3.32 12.20
CA SER A 346 1.59 -1.86 12.37
C SER A 346 2.91 -1.23 12.80
N LEU A 347 3.68 -1.88 13.69
CA LEU A 347 5.02 -1.46 14.05
C LEU A 347 5.97 -1.47 12.85
N TYR A 348 5.92 -2.53 12.04
CA TYR A 348 6.70 -2.61 10.82
C TYR A 348 6.35 -1.48 9.85
N LEU A 349 5.08 -1.21 9.60
CA LEU A 349 4.63 -0.11 8.74
C LEU A 349 5.10 1.25 9.25
N TYR A 350 5.13 1.45 10.57
CA TYR A 350 5.64 2.69 11.18
C TYR A 350 7.17 2.81 11.10
N SER A 351 7.87 1.68 11.01
CA SER A 351 9.34 1.65 10.89
C SER A 351 9.85 1.88 9.47
N LEU A 352 8.98 1.84 8.46
CA LEU A 352 9.36 1.99 7.05
C LEU A 352 10.05 3.33 6.78
N LYS A 353 11.16 3.28 6.06
CA LYS A 353 11.96 4.46 5.68
C LYS A 353 12.04 4.58 4.16
N PRO A 354 12.07 5.80 3.62
CA PRO A 354 12.31 6.01 2.21
C PRO A 354 13.71 5.52 1.82
N PRO A 355 13.90 5.09 0.57
CA PRO A 355 15.24 4.83 0.05
C PRO A 355 16.07 6.10 0.01
N ALA A 356 17.40 5.96 -0.06
CA ALA A 356 18.27 7.11 -0.23
C ALA A 356 17.92 7.86 -1.52
N ASN A 357 17.65 9.15 -1.39
CA ASN A 357 17.27 9.98 -2.53
C ASN A 357 18.53 10.34 -3.34
N PRO A 358 18.62 9.97 -4.62
CA PRO A 358 19.74 10.35 -5.48
C PRO A 358 19.66 11.80 -5.99
N ASN A 359 18.51 12.46 -5.78
CA ASN A 359 18.31 13.84 -6.25
C ASN A 359 18.74 14.82 -5.15
N GLU A 360 19.82 15.53 -5.37
CA GLU A 360 20.33 16.51 -4.42
C GLU A 360 19.46 17.77 -4.38
N PHE A 361 19.41 18.40 -3.21
CA PHE A 361 18.83 19.74 -3.08
C PHE A 361 19.86 20.80 -3.53
N ASP A 362 20.01 20.93 -4.85
CA ASP A 362 20.95 21.85 -5.51
C ASP A 362 20.36 23.26 -5.73
N ARG A 363 21.07 24.10 -6.52
CA ARG A 363 20.59 25.45 -6.87
C ARG A 363 19.27 25.44 -7.64
N LEU A 364 19.07 24.43 -8.49
CA LEU A 364 17.83 24.29 -9.28
C LEU A 364 16.66 23.93 -8.37
N ALA A 365 16.86 22.97 -7.46
CA ALA A 365 15.87 22.61 -6.45
C ALA A 365 15.56 23.78 -5.50
N ALA A 366 16.57 24.56 -5.10
CA ALA A 366 16.37 25.75 -4.28
C ALA A 366 15.53 26.84 -4.99
N ARG A 367 15.71 27.02 -6.32
CA ARG A 367 14.80 27.85 -7.14
C ARG A 367 13.40 27.24 -7.17
N GLY A 368 13.30 25.93 -7.37
CA GLY A 368 12.03 25.21 -7.40
C GLY A 368 11.23 25.33 -6.11
N ARG A 369 11.91 25.37 -4.95
CA ARG A 369 11.24 25.65 -3.67
C ARG A 369 10.59 27.03 -3.65
N LYS A 370 11.24 28.05 -4.19
CA LYS A 370 10.64 29.39 -4.29
C LYS A 370 9.44 29.42 -5.23
N VAL A 371 9.50 28.67 -6.35
CA VAL A 371 8.35 28.49 -7.24
C VAL A 371 7.22 27.80 -6.52
N PHE A 372 7.49 26.71 -5.79
CA PHE A 372 6.51 25.97 -4.99
C PHE A 372 5.79 26.87 -3.97
N GLU A 373 6.52 27.73 -3.29
CA GLU A 373 5.99 28.70 -2.33
C GLU A 373 5.15 29.79 -3.04
N HIS A 374 5.64 30.32 -4.15
CA HIS A 374 4.97 31.37 -4.93
C HIS A 374 3.66 30.90 -5.57
N GLU A 375 3.64 29.68 -6.10
CA GLU A 375 2.47 29.06 -6.71
C GLU A 375 1.40 28.62 -5.69
N GLY A 376 1.63 28.83 -4.40
CA GLY A 376 0.68 28.49 -3.34
C GLY A 376 0.61 27.02 -2.98
N CYS A 377 1.49 26.16 -3.53
CA CYS A 377 1.51 24.72 -3.25
C CYS A 377 1.67 24.41 -1.75
N ALA A 378 2.44 25.24 -1.02
CA ALA A 378 2.69 25.10 0.41
C ALA A 378 1.45 25.26 1.28
N GLY A 379 0.35 25.85 0.77
CA GLY A 379 -0.93 25.97 1.49
C GLY A 379 -1.59 24.63 1.77
N CYS A 380 -1.42 23.66 0.86
CA CYS A 380 -1.90 22.29 0.99
C CYS A 380 -0.75 21.32 1.33
N HIS A 381 0.37 21.45 0.66
CA HIS A 381 1.55 20.60 0.83
C HIS A 381 2.56 21.23 1.81
N THR A 382 2.15 21.31 3.08
CA THR A 382 2.90 22.00 4.14
C THR A 382 4.09 21.16 4.63
N PRO A 383 5.32 21.73 4.68
CA PRO A 383 6.48 21.07 5.31
C PRO A 383 6.24 20.76 6.79
N PRO A 384 6.92 19.74 7.38
CA PRO A 384 7.94 18.88 6.79
C PRO A 384 7.38 17.67 6.04
N LEU A 385 6.09 17.37 6.17
CA LEU A 385 5.45 16.21 5.56
C LEU A 385 4.99 16.47 4.12
N TYR A 386 4.97 17.74 3.71
CA TYR A 386 4.41 18.18 2.43
C TYR A 386 2.98 17.68 2.21
N THR A 387 2.20 17.71 3.29
CA THR A 387 0.75 17.58 3.39
C THR A 387 0.29 18.32 4.64
N ASN A 388 -0.86 18.96 4.59
CA ASN A 388 -1.49 19.53 5.77
C ASN A 388 -2.44 18.55 6.47
N ASN A 389 -2.47 17.27 6.02
CA ASN A 389 -3.37 16.24 6.55
C ASN A 389 -4.86 16.64 6.53
N LYS A 390 -5.31 17.42 5.52
CA LYS A 390 -6.69 17.84 5.36
C LYS A 390 -7.40 17.07 4.24
N LEU A 391 -8.72 17.16 4.27
CA LEU A 391 -9.62 16.64 3.26
C LEU A 391 -10.04 17.76 2.31
N VAL A 392 -10.22 17.45 1.04
CA VAL A 392 -10.71 18.36 0.00
C VAL A 392 -12.02 17.79 -0.52
N ALA A 393 -13.11 18.54 -0.43
CA ALA A 393 -14.38 18.14 -1.01
C ALA A 393 -14.28 18.09 -2.54
N VAL A 394 -14.85 17.04 -3.14
CA VAL A 394 -14.90 16.92 -4.59
C VAL A 394 -16.05 17.72 -5.19
N ASP A 395 -15.94 18.05 -6.47
CA ASP A 395 -17.03 18.70 -7.20
C ASP A 395 -18.29 17.82 -7.17
N GLY A 396 -19.43 18.43 -6.90
CA GLY A 396 -20.70 17.73 -6.78
C GLY A 396 -21.01 17.19 -5.37
N PHE A 397 -20.14 17.37 -4.38
CA PHE A 397 -20.41 17.04 -2.99
C PHE A 397 -20.70 18.29 -2.14
N ALA A 398 -21.91 18.36 -1.58
CA ALA A 398 -22.26 19.36 -0.60
C ALA A 398 -21.79 18.92 0.79
N VAL A 399 -20.80 19.66 1.33
CA VAL A 399 -20.24 19.35 2.66
C VAL A 399 -21.28 19.56 3.74
N PRO A 400 -21.67 18.51 4.50
CA PRO A 400 -22.58 18.67 5.63
C PRO A 400 -21.99 19.60 6.70
N GLU A 401 -22.84 20.38 7.38
CA GLU A 401 -22.37 21.36 8.38
C GLU A 401 -21.64 20.69 9.54
N GLU A 402 -22.13 19.54 10.00
CA GLU A 402 -21.49 18.75 11.06
C GLU A 402 -20.07 18.30 10.69
N HIS A 403 -19.79 18.00 9.41
CA HIS A 403 -18.45 17.59 8.97
C HIS A 403 -17.42 18.68 9.16
N ARG A 404 -17.82 19.96 9.13
CA ARG A 404 -16.93 21.10 9.33
C ARG A 404 -16.37 21.21 10.74
N HIS A 405 -17.07 20.63 11.70
CA HIS A 405 -16.65 20.57 13.11
C HIS A 405 -15.91 19.28 13.46
N LEU A 406 -16.15 18.21 12.70
CA LEU A 406 -15.61 16.88 12.97
C LEU A 406 -14.30 16.62 12.23
N TYR A 407 -14.10 17.21 11.05
CA TYR A 407 -12.98 16.88 10.16
C TYR A 407 -12.22 18.13 9.72
N ASP A 408 -10.93 17.95 9.39
CA ASP A 408 -10.10 19.04 8.85
C ASP A 408 -10.35 19.16 7.34
N ILE A 409 -11.23 20.04 6.93
CA ILE A 409 -11.64 20.23 5.55
C ILE A 409 -11.05 21.50 4.97
N LEU A 410 -10.53 21.43 3.74
CA LEU A 410 -10.21 22.58 2.91
C LEU A 410 -11.43 23.00 2.10
N TRP A 411 -11.66 24.31 2.01
CA TRP A 411 -12.84 24.87 1.35
C TRP A 411 -12.76 24.92 -0.19
N SER A 412 -11.55 24.74 -0.75
CA SER A 412 -11.32 24.81 -2.19
C SER A 412 -11.32 23.42 -2.81
N SER A 413 -12.23 23.15 -3.75
CA SER A 413 -12.11 21.99 -4.62
C SER A 413 -10.87 22.17 -5.54
N VAL A 414 -10.25 21.05 -5.89
CA VAL A 414 -9.17 21.00 -6.89
C VAL A 414 -9.66 20.43 -8.22
N SER A 415 -10.98 20.20 -8.36
CA SER A 415 -11.66 19.77 -9.58
C SER A 415 -11.12 18.49 -10.20
N THR A 416 -10.61 17.56 -9.36
CA THR A 416 -10.18 16.23 -9.83
C THR A 416 -11.39 15.33 -10.09
N ASP A 417 -11.18 14.18 -10.77
CA ASP A 417 -12.24 13.21 -11.06
C ASP A 417 -12.94 12.77 -9.77
N PRO A 418 -14.24 13.01 -9.59
CA PRO A 418 -14.93 12.77 -8.33
C PRO A 418 -15.41 11.33 -8.15
N ARG A 419 -15.34 10.47 -9.18
CA ARG A 419 -16.03 9.17 -9.19
C ARG A 419 -15.61 8.25 -8.05
N LEU A 420 -14.32 8.15 -7.72
CA LEU A 420 -13.86 7.33 -6.60
C LEU A 420 -14.45 7.83 -5.26
N ALA A 421 -14.58 9.15 -5.11
CA ALA A 421 -15.09 9.78 -3.89
C ALA A 421 -16.62 9.82 -3.79
N LEU A 422 -17.34 9.63 -4.91
CA LEU A 422 -18.79 9.68 -4.95
C LEU A 422 -19.46 8.33 -5.25
N GLN A 423 -18.79 7.45 -6.01
CA GLN A 423 -19.43 6.30 -6.64
C GLN A 423 -18.83 4.95 -6.21
N THR A 424 -18.39 4.86 -4.95
CA THR A 424 -17.80 3.62 -4.41
C THR A 424 -18.18 3.38 -2.95
N ARG A 425 -17.97 2.18 -2.44
CA ARG A 425 -18.09 1.88 -0.99
C ARG A 425 -17.03 2.60 -0.12
N ARG A 426 -16.12 3.34 -0.74
CA ARG A 426 -15.11 4.17 -0.08
C ARG A 426 -15.34 5.66 -0.31
N GLY A 427 -16.46 5.99 -0.91
CA GLY A 427 -16.82 7.34 -1.33
C GLY A 427 -17.34 8.19 -0.18
N THR A 428 -16.48 9.03 0.38
CA THR A 428 -16.79 9.97 1.48
C THR A 428 -17.18 11.37 0.99
N GLY A 429 -17.08 11.63 -0.32
CA GLY A 429 -17.19 12.98 -0.88
C GLY A 429 -15.91 13.79 -0.83
N TYR A 430 -14.82 13.19 -0.32
CA TYR A 430 -13.54 13.88 -0.15
C TYR A 430 -12.37 13.12 -0.80
N TYR A 431 -11.30 13.87 -1.09
CA TYR A 431 -9.95 13.35 -1.22
C TYR A 431 -9.06 13.94 -0.13
N LYS A 432 -8.14 13.16 0.42
CA LYS A 432 -7.11 13.71 1.32
C LYS A 432 -6.00 14.37 0.52
N VAL A 433 -5.39 15.42 1.06
CA VAL A 433 -4.16 16.00 0.52
C VAL A 433 -3.01 15.00 0.69
N PRO A 434 -2.43 14.48 -0.41
CA PRO A 434 -1.35 13.51 -0.33
C PRO A 434 -0.03 14.17 0.10
N SER A 435 0.83 13.43 0.80
CA SER A 435 2.21 13.86 1.03
C SER A 435 3.00 13.83 -0.28
N LEU A 436 3.86 14.84 -0.51
CA LEU A 436 4.78 14.88 -1.66
C LEU A 436 6.16 14.26 -1.33
N ARG A 437 6.39 13.80 -0.09
CA ARG A 437 7.64 13.11 0.23
C ARG A 437 7.77 11.83 -0.59
N GLY A 438 8.95 11.63 -1.16
CA GLY A 438 9.24 10.44 -1.96
C GLY A 438 8.57 10.41 -3.35
N VAL A 439 8.07 11.53 -3.88
CA VAL A 439 7.48 11.55 -5.24
C VAL A 439 8.49 11.14 -6.32
N TRP A 440 9.79 11.22 -6.05
CA TRP A 440 10.85 10.85 -6.98
C TRP A 440 10.92 9.34 -7.30
N TYR A 441 10.45 8.48 -6.37
CA TYR A 441 10.41 7.03 -6.59
C TYR A 441 8.99 6.50 -6.84
N ARG A 442 7.96 7.33 -6.74
CA ARG A 442 6.55 6.95 -6.96
C ARG A 442 6.13 7.17 -8.40
N GLY A 443 4.97 6.69 -8.74
CA GLY A 443 4.30 6.81 -10.04
C GLY A 443 3.59 5.51 -10.41
N PRO A 444 2.51 5.56 -11.22
CA PRO A 444 1.90 6.76 -11.78
C PRO A 444 1.20 7.62 -10.73
N PHE A 445 0.91 8.88 -11.10
CA PHE A 445 0.33 9.92 -10.25
C PHE A 445 -1.16 10.12 -10.54
N GLU A 446 -1.79 11.05 -9.83
CA GLU A 446 -3.22 11.22 -9.67
C GLU A 446 -3.82 10.12 -8.77
N HIS A 447 -5.01 10.37 -8.20
CA HIS A 447 -5.68 9.37 -7.35
C HIS A 447 -5.99 8.06 -8.10
N ASN A 448 -6.08 8.10 -9.43
CA ASN A 448 -6.37 6.97 -10.32
C ASN A 448 -5.18 6.58 -11.22
N GLY A 449 -4.00 7.18 -11.03
CA GLY A 449 -2.82 6.84 -11.82
C GLY A 449 -2.84 7.31 -13.27
N SER A 450 -3.62 8.33 -13.62
CA SER A 450 -3.75 8.80 -15.02
C SER A 450 -2.50 9.50 -15.58
N VAL A 451 -1.56 9.90 -14.73
CA VAL A 451 -0.36 10.64 -15.09
C VAL A 451 0.88 9.82 -14.75
N ALA A 452 1.72 9.48 -15.73
CA ALA A 452 2.86 8.61 -15.52
C ALA A 452 4.03 9.28 -14.78
N THR A 453 4.33 10.53 -15.10
CA THR A 453 5.51 11.26 -14.60
C THR A 453 5.18 12.65 -14.05
N LEU A 454 6.11 13.26 -13.31
CA LEU A 454 5.96 14.64 -12.87
C LEU A 454 6.00 15.64 -14.04
N ASP A 455 6.71 15.33 -15.12
CA ASP A 455 6.71 16.16 -16.31
C ASP A 455 5.32 16.21 -16.97
N ASP A 456 4.64 15.04 -17.05
CA ASP A 456 3.26 14.96 -17.55
C ASP A 456 2.27 15.62 -16.59
N TRP A 457 2.55 15.61 -15.28
CA TRP A 457 1.71 16.27 -14.28
C TRP A 457 1.61 17.78 -14.53
N PHE A 458 2.71 18.40 -14.95
CA PHE A 458 2.79 19.83 -15.26
C PHE A 458 2.58 20.15 -16.76
N ASP A 459 2.07 19.22 -17.56
CA ASP A 459 1.62 19.50 -18.92
C ASP A 459 0.17 20.03 -18.88
N ALA A 460 -0.01 21.32 -19.26
CA ALA A 460 -1.33 21.96 -19.27
C ALA A 460 -2.32 21.26 -20.23
N ARG A 461 -1.82 20.63 -21.29
CA ARG A 461 -2.64 19.88 -22.25
C ARG A 461 -3.42 18.73 -21.62
N ARG A 462 -2.99 18.24 -20.45
CA ARG A 462 -3.75 17.18 -19.76
C ARG A 462 -5.19 17.56 -19.41
N LEU A 463 -5.52 18.84 -19.43
CA LEU A 463 -6.88 19.33 -19.19
C LEU A 463 -7.78 19.33 -20.43
N GLU A 464 -7.22 19.05 -21.62
CA GLU A 464 -7.93 19.04 -22.90
C GLU A 464 -8.58 17.68 -23.13
N ASP A 465 -9.75 17.66 -23.78
CA ASP A 465 -10.52 16.42 -24.00
C ASP A 465 -9.85 15.45 -24.99
N ASP A 466 -8.98 15.95 -25.87
CA ASP A 466 -8.18 15.16 -26.82
C ASP A 466 -6.83 14.67 -26.25
N TYR A 467 -6.55 14.96 -24.97
CA TYR A 467 -5.33 14.50 -24.31
C TYR A 467 -5.30 12.97 -24.19
N VAL A 468 -4.14 12.41 -24.50
CA VAL A 468 -3.88 10.97 -24.31
C VAL A 468 -3.21 10.79 -22.96
N PRO A 469 -3.92 10.28 -21.93
CA PRO A 469 -3.32 10.06 -20.60
C PRO A 469 -2.09 9.16 -20.68
N THR A 470 -1.01 9.55 -20.01
CA THR A 470 0.27 8.82 -20.04
C THR A 470 0.28 7.62 -19.08
N GLY A 471 -0.61 7.62 -18.08
CA GLY A 471 -0.87 6.50 -17.17
C GLY A 471 -2.19 5.79 -17.49
N PHE A 472 -3.04 5.60 -16.47
CA PHE A 472 -4.35 4.96 -16.64
C PHE A 472 -5.28 5.75 -17.57
N LYS A 473 -5.78 5.09 -18.60
CA LYS A 473 -6.73 5.66 -19.58
C LYS A 473 -8.16 5.19 -19.35
N GLY A 474 -8.33 3.92 -19.09
CA GLY A 474 -9.57 3.16 -19.16
C GLY A 474 -9.61 2.25 -20.38
N ALA A 475 -10.30 1.12 -20.29
CA ALA A 475 -10.44 0.18 -21.40
C ALA A 475 -11.19 0.84 -22.55
N GLY A 476 -10.66 0.73 -23.77
CA GLY A 476 -11.25 1.32 -24.97
C GLY A 476 -11.16 2.84 -25.07
N VAL A 477 -10.59 3.54 -24.08
CA VAL A 477 -10.42 4.99 -24.09
C VAL A 477 -9.09 5.35 -24.75
N THR A 478 -9.13 6.15 -25.81
CA THR A 478 -7.94 6.63 -26.52
C THR A 478 -7.49 7.99 -26.02
N ALA A 479 -8.41 8.90 -25.75
CA ALA A 479 -8.13 10.25 -25.25
C ALA A 479 -9.21 10.70 -24.26
N ARG A 480 -8.83 11.47 -23.28
CA ARG A 480 -9.70 12.17 -22.34
C ARG A 480 -8.94 13.20 -21.53
N ALA A 481 -9.59 14.22 -21.05
CA ALA A 481 -9.02 15.13 -20.05
C ALA A 481 -8.62 14.37 -18.76
N VAL A 482 -7.47 14.76 -18.17
CA VAL A 482 -7.05 14.41 -16.82
C VAL A 482 -7.20 15.63 -15.96
N LYS A 483 -8.38 15.79 -15.37
CA LYS A 483 -8.72 16.92 -14.49
C LYS A 483 -7.94 16.82 -13.17
N GLY A 484 -7.80 17.94 -12.50
CA GLY A 484 -7.08 18.05 -11.23
C GLY A 484 -6.62 19.48 -11.05
N HIS A 485 -6.02 19.81 -9.91
CA HIS A 485 -5.62 21.19 -9.63
C HIS A 485 -4.70 21.77 -10.71
N ARG A 486 -4.84 23.08 -10.93
CA ARG A 486 -4.15 23.83 -12.00
C ARG A 486 -2.85 24.50 -11.56
N PHE A 487 -2.48 24.36 -10.30
CA PHE A 487 -1.25 24.98 -9.77
C PHE A 487 -0.02 24.53 -10.54
N GLY A 488 0.75 25.50 -11.02
CA GLY A 488 1.99 25.26 -11.75
C GLY A 488 1.83 24.87 -13.23
N LEU A 489 0.62 24.90 -13.82
CA LEU A 489 0.44 24.59 -15.24
C LEU A 489 0.86 25.77 -16.16
N ASP A 490 0.78 27.01 -15.66
CA ASP A 490 1.14 28.22 -16.42
C ASP A 490 2.61 28.64 -16.26
N LEU A 491 3.43 27.79 -15.64
CA LEU A 491 4.83 28.05 -15.39
C LEU A 491 5.66 28.10 -16.68
N SER A 492 6.65 28.99 -16.70
CA SER A 492 7.69 28.93 -17.71
C SER A 492 8.40 27.58 -17.71
N VAL A 493 8.96 27.15 -18.84
CA VAL A 493 9.73 25.92 -18.94
C VAL A 493 10.84 25.83 -17.89
N SER A 494 11.50 26.98 -17.60
CA SER A 494 12.58 27.06 -16.62
C SER A 494 12.09 26.89 -15.19
N ASP A 495 10.91 27.45 -14.83
CA ASP A 495 10.33 27.35 -13.49
C ASP A 495 9.71 25.98 -13.27
N ARG A 496 9.05 25.43 -14.28
CA ARG A 496 8.55 24.03 -14.24
C ARG A 496 9.69 23.04 -13.99
N ARG A 497 10.82 23.18 -14.71
CA ARG A 497 12.00 22.33 -14.48
C ARG A 497 12.55 22.48 -13.07
N ALA A 498 12.61 23.72 -12.56
CA ALA A 498 13.06 23.99 -11.20
C ALA A 498 12.11 23.37 -10.15
N LEU A 499 10.79 23.53 -10.32
CA LEU A 499 9.78 22.94 -9.45
C LEU A 499 9.88 21.40 -9.42
N ILE A 500 10.02 20.76 -10.58
CA ILE A 500 10.20 19.30 -10.66
C ILE A 500 11.49 18.85 -9.96
N SER A 501 12.60 19.60 -10.11
CA SER A 501 13.85 19.32 -9.39
C SER A 501 13.66 19.39 -7.88
N PHE A 502 12.94 20.40 -7.39
CA PHE A 502 12.59 20.51 -5.97
C PHE A 502 11.74 19.33 -5.50
N LEU A 503 10.67 19.01 -6.21
CA LEU A 503 9.79 17.88 -5.86
C LEU A 503 10.55 16.56 -5.83
N LYS A 504 11.46 16.34 -6.77
CA LYS A 504 12.32 15.14 -6.78
C LYS A 504 13.30 15.10 -5.60
N SER A 505 13.65 16.24 -5.01
CA SER A 505 14.53 16.30 -3.84
C SER A 505 13.81 15.98 -2.51
N LEU A 506 12.47 15.84 -2.50
CA LEU A 506 11.66 15.48 -1.33
C LEU A 506 11.68 13.95 -1.15
#